data_dba253dac41d6ade5771bb072e5939a8
#
_entry.id   dba253dac41d6ade5771bb072e5939a8
#
_cell.length_a   1.000
_cell.length_b   1.000
_cell.length_c   1.000
_cell.angle_alpha   90.00
_cell.angle_beta   90.00
_cell.angle_gamma   90.00
#
_symmetry.space_group_name_H-M   'P 1'
#
loop_
_entity.id
_entity.type
_entity.pdbx_description
1 polymer ?
#
loop_
_entity_poly.entity_id
_entity_poly.type
_entity_poly.pdbx_seq_one_letter_code
_entity_poly.pdbx_strand_id
1 'polypeptide(L)'
;MSGAAAQAAPSAGWTRWGLLGAFALLVATTQVLWLTFAPVTVESARALGVSEGLVGDLAVVNPLLFVVLALPAGRFVDRSLHPTLTAGALLTAAGALVRLVDPGSYGWQLAGQLLASVAQPLVLTATTTLAARAFGAHQRTTAISVGSAAQFVGVLVGALGGAPLVAAGGLPLLLRAHAGLAVVAALAVLGMLRVATLAPVGARDSHGLAWLRHEPLLWRLAGLLLVGVGVFNALATWLDPVMAGLGHPGSGGPLIAVTTVAGVLGAALLPGPVAARRRRRAFLVGATACTATVFALLVVANAPVVAGVLLAVLGFVLLAGLPVALEWSEAHVGVARSGTATAVLLLAGNLGGVLLVLLVQPFVGVPRVALAVIALAALPGAALALSLPRREEAA
;
A
#
# COMPACT_ATOMS: atom_id res chain seq x y z
N MET A 1 -3.65 -27.72 -40.54
CA MET A 1 -2.48 -26.81 -40.50
C MET A 1 -2.58 -26.04 -39.17
N SER A 2 -1.84 -26.54 -38.19
CA SER A 2 -1.80 -26.00 -36.82
C SER A 2 -0.90 -24.78 -36.81
N GLY A 3 -1.50 -23.60 -36.69
CA GLY A 3 -0.78 -22.36 -36.43
C GLY A 3 -0.35 -22.31 -34.97
N ALA A 4 0.87 -22.78 -34.67
CA ALA A 4 1.51 -22.51 -33.40
C ALA A 4 1.67 -20.98 -33.27
N ALA A 5 0.84 -20.35 -32.41
CA ALA A 5 1.04 -18.96 -32.03
C ALA A 5 2.47 -18.87 -31.47
N ALA A 6 3.33 -18.14 -32.15
CA ALA A 6 4.67 -17.85 -31.71
C ALA A 6 4.61 -17.25 -30.28
N GLN A 7 5.00 -18.03 -29.29
CA GLN A 7 5.20 -17.52 -27.94
C GLN A 7 6.29 -16.46 -28.04
N ALA A 8 5.92 -15.20 -27.86
CA ALA A 8 6.86 -14.11 -27.80
C ALA A 8 7.96 -14.49 -26.80
N ALA A 9 9.21 -14.49 -27.26
CA ALA A 9 10.36 -14.80 -26.41
C ALA A 9 10.34 -13.88 -25.18
N PRO A 10 10.55 -14.42 -23.96
CA PRO A 10 10.56 -13.61 -22.77
C PRO A 10 11.58 -12.49 -22.91
N SER A 11 11.21 -11.27 -22.57
CA SER A 11 12.11 -10.11 -22.57
C SER A 11 13.40 -10.43 -21.83
N ALA A 12 14.54 -9.89 -22.30
CA ALA A 12 15.83 -10.06 -21.64
C ALA A 12 15.73 -9.78 -20.13
N GLY A 13 16.45 -10.53 -19.31
CA GLY A 13 16.34 -10.46 -17.84
C GLY A 13 16.39 -9.05 -17.29
N TRP A 14 17.27 -8.19 -17.84
CA TRP A 14 17.43 -6.80 -17.40
C TRP A 14 16.20 -5.93 -17.66
N THR A 15 15.45 -6.15 -18.77
CA THR A 15 14.27 -5.32 -19.11
C THR A 15 13.11 -5.56 -18.15
N ARG A 16 12.86 -6.80 -17.73
CA ARG A 16 11.79 -7.10 -16.78
C ARG A 16 12.10 -6.59 -15.36
N TRP A 17 13.33 -6.69 -14.90
CA TRP A 17 13.75 -6.13 -13.61
C TRP A 17 13.82 -4.61 -13.65
N GLY A 18 14.23 -4.01 -14.79
CA GLY A 18 14.16 -2.58 -15.02
C GLY A 18 12.72 -2.06 -14.98
N LEU A 19 11.78 -2.78 -15.62
CA LEU A 19 10.35 -2.44 -15.55
C LEU A 19 9.82 -2.54 -14.12
N LEU A 20 10.18 -3.57 -13.36
CA LEU A 20 9.80 -3.71 -11.96
C LEU A 20 10.38 -2.58 -11.11
N GLY A 21 11.65 -2.22 -11.30
CA GLY A 21 12.27 -1.09 -10.58
C GLY A 21 11.60 0.25 -10.88
N ALA A 22 11.30 0.52 -12.17
CA ALA A 22 10.55 1.71 -12.57
C ALA A 22 9.12 1.72 -11.99
N PHE A 23 8.45 0.58 -12.01
CA PHE A 23 7.11 0.41 -11.41
C PHE A 23 7.15 0.61 -9.89
N ALA A 24 8.12 0.03 -9.18
CA ALA A 24 8.30 0.21 -7.75
C ALA A 24 8.55 1.69 -7.39
N LEU A 25 9.35 2.40 -8.20
CA LEU A 25 9.54 3.84 -8.05
C LEU A 25 8.22 4.61 -8.22
N LEU A 26 7.42 4.27 -9.23
CA LEU A 26 6.10 4.89 -9.45
C LEU A 26 5.16 4.60 -8.28
N VAL A 27 5.10 3.35 -7.80
CA VAL A 27 4.32 2.96 -6.61
C VAL A 27 4.72 3.79 -5.39
N ALA A 28 6.03 3.86 -5.08
CA ALA A 28 6.52 4.67 -3.97
C ALA A 28 6.15 6.16 -4.14
N THR A 29 6.28 6.68 -5.36
CA THR A 29 5.94 8.07 -5.68
C THR A 29 4.46 8.38 -5.43
N THR A 30 3.54 7.47 -5.75
CA THR A 30 2.11 7.69 -5.44
C THR A 30 1.86 7.85 -3.94
N GLN A 31 2.60 7.14 -3.09
CA GLN A 31 2.49 7.25 -1.63
C GLN A 31 3.11 8.56 -1.13
N VAL A 32 4.27 8.96 -1.67
CA VAL A 32 4.89 10.26 -1.37
C VAL A 32 3.93 11.41 -1.69
N LEU A 33 3.29 11.38 -2.87
CA LEU A 33 2.35 12.42 -3.28
C LEU A 33 1.08 12.43 -2.43
N TRP A 34 0.59 11.27 -1.98
CA TRP A 34 -0.52 11.19 -1.06
C TRP A 34 -0.21 11.89 0.26
N LEU A 35 0.98 11.65 0.83
CA LEU A 35 1.39 12.17 2.13
C LEU A 35 2.08 13.54 2.08
N THR A 36 2.08 14.24 0.92
CA THR A 36 2.81 15.50 0.73
C THR A 36 2.60 16.50 1.88
N PHE A 37 1.37 16.67 2.35
CA PHE A 37 1.01 17.70 3.33
C PHE A 37 0.92 17.20 4.77
N ALA A 38 0.76 15.88 4.97
CA ALA A 38 0.53 15.30 6.29
C ALA A 38 1.64 15.62 7.31
N PRO A 39 2.96 15.51 6.99
CA PRO A 39 4.02 15.80 7.95
C PRO A 39 4.27 17.30 8.14
N VAL A 40 3.63 18.17 7.37
CA VAL A 40 3.87 19.64 7.34
C VAL A 40 2.54 20.43 7.28
N THR A 41 1.52 19.90 7.98
CA THR A 41 0.16 20.47 7.96
C THR A 41 0.13 21.93 8.41
N VAL A 42 0.80 22.27 9.50
CA VAL A 42 0.83 23.64 10.08
C VAL A 42 1.52 24.63 9.14
N GLU A 43 2.69 24.25 8.61
CA GLU A 43 3.47 25.07 7.68
C GLU A 43 2.71 25.26 6.36
N SER A 44 2.06 24.21 5.89
CA SER A 44 1.24 24.26 4.67
C SER A 44 -0.01 25.14 4.85
N ALA A 45 -0.69 25.06 5.99
CA ALA A 45 -1.82 25.91 6.31
C ALA A 45 -1.45 27.41 6.27
N ARG A 46 -0.31 27.75 6.86
CA ARG A 46 0.22 29.13 6.82
C ARG A 46 0.59 29.56 5.39
N ALA A 47 1.28 28.69 4.63
CA ALA A 47 1.71 28.99 3.27
C ALA A 47 0.54 29.15 2.29
N LEU A 48 -0.55 28.41 2.50
CA LEU A 48 -1.75 28.42 1.66
C LEU A 48 -2.82 29.40 2.14
N GLY A 49 -2.66 30.02 3.32
CA GLY A 49 -3.64 30.94 3.91
C GLY A 49 -4.98 30.28 4.27
N VAL A 50 -4.97 29.00 4.67
CA VAL A 50 -6.16 28.21 4.99
C VAL A 50 -6.06 27.56 6.38
N SER A 51 -7.12 26.97 6.89
CA SER A 51 -7.11 26.21 8.13
C SER A 51 -6.33 24.90 8.00
N GLU A 52 -5.79 24.40 9.11
CA GLU A 52 -5.14 23.07 9.17
C GLU A 52 -6.12 21.94 8.78
N GLY A 53 -7.42 22.10 9.06
CA GLY A 53 -8.46 21.15 8.65
C GLY A 53 -8.55 21.01 7.13
N LEU A 54 -8.53 22.14 6.39
CA LEU A 54 -8.54 22.10 4.92
C LEU A 54 -7.28 21.45 4.35
N VAL A 55 -6.13 21.63 5.00
CA VAL A 55 -4.90 20.91 4.60
C VAL A 55 -5.04 19.41 4.90
N GLY A 56 -5.64 19.04 6.04
CA GLY A 56 -5.96 17.66 6.39
C GLY A 56 -6.87 16.98 5.35
N ASP A 57 -7.85 17.71 4.81
CA ASP A 57 -8.74 17.21 3.77
C ASP A 57 -7.99 16.74 2.51
N LEU A 58 -6.85 17.37 2.18
CA LEU A 58 -6.01 16.91 1.06
C LEU A 58 -5.51 15.48 1.27
N ALA A 59 -5.22 15.06 2.50
CA ALA A 59 -4.82 13.69 2.78
C ALA A 59 -5.99 12.69 2.69
N VAL A 60 -7.21 13.14 3.03
CA VAL A 60 -8.44 12.31 3.01
C VAL A 60 -8.94 12.05 1.58
N VAL A 61 -8.71 12.95 0.65
CA VAL A 61 -9.10 12.81 -0.77
C VAL A 61 -8.61 11.49 -1.37
N ASN A 62 -7.40 11.07 -1.05
CA ASN A 62 -6.78 9.89 -1.65
C ASN A 62 -7.50 8.58 -1.27
N PRO A 63 -7.65 8.20 0.02
CA PRO A 63 -8.38 6.99 0.38
C PRO A 63 -9.85 7.02 -0.06
N LEU A 64 -10.49 8.20 -0.09
CA LEU A 64 -11.85 8.34 -0.56
C LEU A 64 -11.97 7.99 -2.06
N LEU A 65 -11.12 8.56 -2.90
CA LEU A 65 -11.10 8.24 -4.33
C LEU A 65 -10.64 6.80 -4.58
N PHE A 66 -9.74 6.27 -3.75
CA PHE A 66 -9.34 4.87 -3.85
C PHE A 66 -10.53 3.93 -3.65
N VAL A 67 -11.37 4.17 -2.64
CA VAL A 67 -12.59 3.37 -2.40
C VAL A 67 -13.51 3.35 -3.62
N VAL A 68 -13.70 4.49 -4.26
CA VAL A 68 -14.59 4.61 -5.43
C VAL A 68 -13.97 3.99 -6.69
N LEU A 69 -12.67 4.18 -6.89
CA LEU A 69 -12.00 3.88 -8.15
C LEU A 69 -11.27 2.53 -8.18
N ALA A 70 -11.06 1.86 -7.05
CA ALA A 70 -10.28 0.62 -6.98
C ALA A 70 -10.82 -0.46 -7.93
N LEU A 71 -12.12 -0.78 -7.86
CA LEU A 71 -12.73 -1.80 -8.70
C LEU A 71 -12.71 -1.47 -10.20
N PRO A 72 -13.10 -0.25 -10.65
CA PRO A 72 -12.87 0.17 -12.02
C PRO A 72 -11.41 0.05 -12.46
N ALA A 73 -10.47 0.53 -11.65
CA ALA A 73 -9.04 0.46 -11.95
C ALA A 73 -8.55 -0.98 -12.13
N GLY A 74 -8.91 -1.89 -11.21
CA GLY A 74 -8.57 -3.31 -11.32
C GLY A 74 -9.09 -3.94 -12.62
N ARG A 75 -10.32 -3.60 -13.03
CA ARG A 75 -10.88 -4.07 -14.32
C ARG A 75 -10.15 -3.49 -15.53
N PHE A 76 -9.70 -2.23 -15.46
CA PHE A 76 -8.86 -1.64 -16.52
C PHE A 76 -7.51 -2.35 -16.60
N VAL A 77 -6.91 -2.68 -15.47
CA VAL A 77 -5.66 -3.45 -15.40
C VAL A 77 -5.83 -4.82 -16.03
N ASP A 78 -6.90 -5.56 -15.69
CA ASP A 78 -7.17 -6.89 -16.25
C ASP A 78 -7.39 -6.83 -17.77
N ARG A 79 -8.02 -5.77 -18.26
CA ARG A 79 -8.27 -5.58 -19.70
C ARG A 79 -7.02 -5.15 -20.45
N SER A 80 -6.26 -4.22 -19.90
CA SER A 80 -5.23 -3.48 -20.65
C SER A 80 -4.18 -2.91 -19.71
N LEU A 81 -3.22 -3.73 -19.24
CA LEU A 81 -2.20 -3.31 -18.28
C LEU A 81 -1.36 -2.13 -18.80
N HIS A 82 -0.88 -2.19 -20.06
CA HIS A 82 0.00 -1.17 -20.63
C HIS A 82 -0.66 0.24 -20.65
N PRO A 83 -1.84 0.46 -21.25
CA PRO A 83 -2.48 1.78 -21.22
C PRO A 83 -2.88 2.20 -19.80
N THR A 84 -3.24 1.27 -18.91
CA THR A 84 -3.58 1.60 -17.52
C THR A 84 -2.37 2.12 -16.75
N LEU A 85 -1.22 1.49 -16.87
CA LEU A 85 0.02 1.96 -16.26
C LEU A 85 0.50 3.28 -16.90
N THR A 86 0.35 3.44 -18.21
CA THR A 86 0.64 4.71 -18.90
C THR A 86 -0.21 5.84 -18.34
N ALA A 87 -1.53 5.62 -18.21
CA ALA A 87 -2.43 6.61 -17.62
C ALA A 87 -2.07 6.91 -16.17
N GLY A 88 -1.80 5.88 -15.35
CA GLY A 88 -1.37 6.04 -13.97
C GLY A 88 -0.09 6.87 -13.84
N ALA A 89 0.93 6.59 -14.66
CA ALA A 89 2.18 7.34 -14.67
C ALA A 89 2.00 8.81 -15.09
N LEU A 90 1.24 9.07 -16.16
CA LEU A 90 0.95 10.42 -16.64
C LEU A 90 0.14 11.22 -15.62
N LEU A 91 -0.89 10.62 -15.01
CA LEU A 91 -1.70 11.28 -13.98
C LEU A 91 -0.90 11.58 -12.73
N THR A 92 0.02 10.69 -12.32
CA THR A 92 0.92 10.93 -11.19
C THR A 92 1.81 12.15 -11.45
N ALA A 93 2.44 12.21 -12.63
CA ALA A 93 3.28 13.35 -13.01
C ALA A 93 2.46 14.64 -13.17
N ALA A 94 1.31 14.57 -13.85
CA ALA A 94 0.42 15.72 -14.04
C ALA A 94 -0.07 16.28 -12.70
N GLY A 95 -0.50 15.41 -11.78
CA GLY A 95 -0.93 15.82 -10.44
C GLY A 95 0.15 16.57 -9.66
N ALA A 96 1.40 16.10 -9.73
CA ALA A 96 2.52 16.77 -9.10
C ALA A 96 2.88 18.11 -9.79
N LEU A 97 2.84 18.17 -11.12
CA LEU A 97 3.14 19.38 -11.88
C LEU A 97 2.07 20.47 -11.72
N VAL A 98 0.79 20.09 -11.68
CA VAL A 98 -0.33 21.02 -11.44
C VAL A 98 -0.17 21.78 -10.14
N ARG A 99 0.39 21.17 -9.10
CA ARG A 99 0.69 21.85 -7.82
C ARG A 99 1.74 22.95 -7.93
N LEU A 100 2.56 22.95 -8.99
CA LEU A 100 3.58 23.98 -9.25
C LEU A 100 3.04 25.20 -9.98
N VAL A 101 1.82 25.17 -10.51
CA VAL A 101 1.21 26.32 -11.24
C VAL A 101 1.11 27.51 -10.30
N ASP A 102 0.60 27.30 -9.10
CA ASP A 102 0.62 28.27 -8.01
C ASP A 102 0.78 27.54 -6.67
N PRO A 103 2.01 27.50 -6.15
CA PRO A 103 2.30 26.82 -4.89
C PRO A 103 1.58 27.42 -3.67
N GLY A 104 1.12 28.66 -3.74
CA GLY A 104 0.39 29.35 -2.67
C GLY A 104 -1.13 29.17 -2.73
N SER A 105 -1.66 28.58 -3.78
CA SER A 105 -3.11 28.40 -3.97
C SER A 105 -3.61 27.03 -3.54
N TYR A 106 -4.50 26.97 -2.55
CA TYR A 106 -5.16 25.73 -2.13
C TYR A 106 -5.87 25.00 -3.28
N GLY A 107 -6.51 25.79 -4.20
CA GLY A 107 -7.21 25.20 -5.34
C GLY A 107 -6.31 24.38 -6.25
N TRP A 108 -5.09 24.87 -6.55
CA TRP A 108 -4.11 24.13 -7.34
C TRP A 108 -3.55 22.92 -6.58
N GLN A 109 -3.39 23.02 -5.25
CA GLN A 109 -2.98 21.86 -4.44
C GLN A 109 -4.06 20.78 -4.46
N LEU A 110 -5.34 21.16 -4.31
CA LEU A 110 -6.47 20.22 -4.39
C LEU A 110 -6.60 19.59 -5.79
N ALA A 111 -6.48 20.37 -6.86
CA ALA A 111 -6.53 19.85 -8.23
C ALA A 111 -5.42 18.82 -8.48
N GLY A 112 -4.19 19.12 -8.06
CA GLY A 112 -3.08 18.18 -8.15
C GLY A 112 -3.26 16.94 -7.28
N GLN A 113 -3.85 17.11 -6.08
CA GLN A 113 -4.17 15.98 -5.19
C GLN A 113 -5.21 15.05 -5.81
N LEU A 114 -6.25 15.60 -6.42
CA LEU A 114 -7.29 14.82 -7.11
C LEU A 114 -6.69 13.98 -8.24
N LEU A 115 -5.85 14.58 -9.09
CA LEU A 115 -5.19 13.86 -10.20
C LEU A 115 -4.28 12.73 -9.68
N ALA A 116 -3.45 13.00 -8.65
CA ALA A 116 -2.59 12.00 -8.04
C ALA A 116 -3.41 10.87 -7.39
N SER A 117 -4.55 11.22 -6.78
CA SER A 117 -5.44 10.24 -6.13
C SER A 117 -6.19 9.36 -7.12
N VAL A 118 -6.50 9.85 -8.32
CA VAL A 118 -7.02 9.03 -9.43
C VAL A 118 -5.95 8.09 -9.99
N ALA A 119 -4.70 8.53 -10.02
CA ALA A 119 -3.57 7.72 -10.51
C ALA A 119 -3.30 6.51 -9.60
N GLN A 120 -3.42 6.67 -8.29
CA GLN A 120 -2.99 5.66 -7.30
C GLN A 120 -3.68 4.31 -7.49
N PRO A 121 -5.01 4.16 -7.58
CA PRO A 121 -5.64 2.88 -7.82
C PRO A 121 -5.23 2.23 -9.16
N LEU A 122 -4.98 3.02 -10.23
CA LEU A 122 -4.49 2.49 -11.51
C LEU A 122 -3.10 1.86 -11.38
N VAL A 123 -2.26 2.44 -10.53
CA VAL A 123 -0.90 1.96 -10.29
C VAL A 123 -0.90 0.77 -9.32
N LEU A 124 -1.53 0.90 -8.15
CA LEU A 124 -1.42 -0.12 -7.10
C LEU A 124 -2.12 -1.43 -7.48
N THR A 125 -3.26 -1.37 -8.16
CA THR A 125 -3.98 -2.59 -8.58
C THR A 125 -3.23 -3.37 -9.67
N ALA A 126 -2.26 -2.74 -10.34
CA ALA A 126 -1.42 -3.38 -11.36
C ALA A 126 -0.32 -4.30 -10.80
N THR A 127 -0.05 -4.28 -9.49
CA THR A 127 1.09 -4.97 -8.86
C THR A 127 1.15 -6.45 -9.20
N THR A 128 0.07 -7.18 -8.99
CA THR A 128 0.01 -8.64 -9.24
C THR A 128 -0.02 -8.95 -10.73
N THR A 129 -0.78 -8.19 -11.52
CA THR A 129 -0.88 -8.39 -12.98
C THR A 129 0.44 -8.12 -13.67
N LEU A 130 1.18 -7.07 -13.25
CA LEU A 130 2.52 -6.79 -13.77
C LEU A 130 3.48 -7.94 -13.44
N ALA A 131 3.49 -8.38 -12.18
CA ALA A 131 4.32 -9.50 -11.74
C ALA A 131 4.03 -10.78 -12.55
N ALA A 132 2.75 -11.11 -12.72
CA ALA A 132 2.31 -12.29 -13.44
C ALA A 132 2.63 -12.26 -14.94
N ARG A 133 2.61 -11.07 -15.57
CA ARG A 133 2.88 -10.91 -17.02
C ARG A 133 4.34 -10.69 -17.36
N ALA A 134 5.15 -10.20 -16.42
CA ALA A 134 6.57 -9.92 -16.64
C ALA A 134 7.48 -11.06 -16.13
N PHE A 135 7.01 -11.88 -15.16
CA PHE A 135 7.84 -12.85 -14.47
C PHE A 135 7.25 -14.26 -14.51
N GLY A 136 8.15 -15.26 -14.62
CA GLY A 136 7.79 -16.67 -14.46
C GLY A 136 7.40 -16.99 -13.00
N ALA A 137 6.73 -18.13 -12.79
CA ALA A 137 6.14 -18.54 -11.51
C ALA A 137 7.11 -18.39 -10.30
N HIS A 138 8.37 -18.80 -10.45
CA HIS A 138 9.38 -18.71 -9.37
C HIS A 138 9.75 -17.28 -8.93
N GLN A 139 9.53 -16.27 -9.78
CA GLN A 139 9.92 -14.88 -9.53
C GLN A 139 8.72 -13.96 -9.24
N ARG A 140 7.48 -14.43 -9.45
CA ARG A 140 6.27 -13.62 -9.23
C ARG A 140 6.14 -13.14 -7.80
N THR A 141 6.34 -14.03 -6.83
CA THR A 141 6.28 -13.67 -5.41
C THR A 141 7.26 -12.56 -5.08
N THR A 142 8.51 -12.63 -5.58
CA THR A 142 9.51 -11.58 -5.40
C THR A 142 9.06 -10.27 -6.04
N ALA A 143 8.51 -10.31 -7.25
CA ALA A 143 8.04 -9.11 -7.93
C ALA A 143 6.86 -8.44 -7.20
N ILE A 144 5.91 -9.24 -6.68
CA ILE A 144 4.79 -8.74 -5.85
C ILE A 144 5.33 -8.14 -4.55
N SER A 145 6.31 -8.79 -3.92
CA SER A 145 6.94 -8.31 -2.69
C SER A 145 7.63 -6.96 -2.89
N VAL A 146 8.37 -6.79 -3.99
CA VAL A 146 9.03 -5.52 -4.34
C VAL A 146 8.00 -4.41 -4.55
N GLY A 147 6.94 -4.67 -5.33
CA GLY A 147 5.86 -3.70 -5.53
C GLY A 147 5.14 -3.32 -4.23
N SER A 148 4.87 -4.30 -3.36
CA SER A 148 4.22 -4.05 -2.07
C SER A 148 5.15 -3.32 -1.09
N ALA A 149 6.43 -3.71 -1.01
CA ALA A 149 7.41 -3.02 -0.17
C ALA A 149 7.61 -1.55 -0.61
N ALA A 150 7.56 -1.29 -1.91
CA ALA A 150 7.67 0.06 -2.46
C ALA A 150 6.56 1.01 -1.94
N GLN A 151 5.35 0.51 -1.65
CA GLN A 151 4.30 1.31 -1.02
C GLN A 151 4.76 1.82 0.35
N PHE A 152 5.27 0.93 1.19
CA PHE A 152 5.71 1.29 2.54
C PHE A 152 6.96 2.18 2.52
N VAL A 153 7.88 1.96 1.55
CA VAL A 153 9.01 2.86 1.30
C VAL A 153 8.50 4.26 0.94
N GLY A 154 7.51 4.36 0.06
CA GLY A 154 6.91 5.65 -0.30
C GLY A 154 6.24 6.34 0.87
N VAL A 155 5.50 5.61 1.72
CA VAL A 155 4.92 6.13 2.98
C VAL A 155 6.02 6.67 3.89
N LEU A 156 7.10 5.91 4.10
CA LEU A 156 8.23 6.31 4.94
C LEU A 156 8.92 7.58 4.41
N VAL A 157 9.22 7.61 3.11
CA VAL A 157 9.84 8.76 2.45
C VAL A 157 8.94 9.99 2.53
N GLY A 158 7.64 9.85 2.28
CA GLY A 158 6.66 10.94 2.39
C GLY A 158 6.56 11.48 3.81
N ALA A 159 6.50 10.60 4.81
CA ALA A 159 6.37 10.97 6.21
C ALA A 159 7.64 11.67 6.76
N LEU A 160 8.82 11.19 6.40
CA LEU A 160 10.10 11.71 6.93
C LEU A 160 10.69 12.84 6.09
N GLY A 161 10.40 12.88 4.78
CA GLY A 161 11.02 13.84 3.85
C GLY A 161 10.38 15.22 3.84
N GLY A 162 9.11 15.33 4.25
CA GLY A 162 8.36 16.59 4.15
C GLY A 162 8.94 17.73 4.99
N ALA A 163 9.12 17.50 6.29
CA ALA A 163 9.58 18.54 7.23
C ALA A 163 11.00 19.08 6.90
N PRO A 164 12.02 18.25 6.59
CA PRO A 164 13.33 18.76 6.17
C PRO A 164 13.28 19.61 4.89
N LEU A 165 12.48 19.22 3.90
CA LEU A 165 12.35 19.99 2.66
C LEU A 165 11.68 21.34 2.90
N VAL A 166 10.63 21.39 3.73
CA VAL A 166 9.96 22.63 4.09
C VAL A 166 10.89 23.52 4.92
N ALA A 167 11.66 22.98 5.85
CA ALA A 167 12.65 23.73 6.62
C ALA A 167 13.76 24.34 5.74
N ALA A 168 14.16 23.64 4.66
CA ALA A 168 15.21 24.09 3.76
C ALA A 168 14.77 25.14 2.72
N GLY A 169 13.51 25.14 2.29
CA GLY A 169 13.07 26.05 1.21
C GLY A 169 11.55 26.20 1.08
N GLY A 170 10.84 25.95 2.17
CA GLY A 170 9.39 26.13 2.25
C GLY A 170 8.58 25.11 1.40
N LEU A 171 7.28 25.34 1.35
CA LEU A 171 6.36 24.53 0.55
C LEU A 171 6.77 24.44 -0.94
N PRO A 172 7.28 25.53 -1.60
CA PRO A 172 7.71 25.44 -3.00
C PRO A 172 8.85 24.44 -3.25
N LEU A 173 9.78 24.25 -2.31
CA LEU A 173 10.86 23.27 -2.47
C LEU A 173 10.31 21.84 -2.36
N LEU A 174 9.44 21.60 -1.38
CA LEU A 174 8.76 20.29 -1.22
C LEU A 174 8.01 19.91 -2.50
N LEU A 175 7.20 20.81 -3.03
CA LEU A 175 6.41 20.57 -4.24
C LEU A 175 7.29 20.31 -5.46
N ARG A 176 8.39 21.07 -5.64
CA ARG A 176 9.36 20.84 -6.73
C ARG A 176 10.07 19.50 -6.61
N ALA A 177 10.48 19.10 -5.42
CA ALA A 177 11.11 17.81 -5.18
C ALA A 177 10.16 16.66 -5.52
N HIS A 178 8.90 16.76 -5.07
CA HIS A 178 7.86 15.76 -5.39
C HIS A 178 7.51 15.72 -6.88
N ALA A 179 7.45 16.86 -7.56
CA ALA A 179 7.22 16.92 -9.00
C ALA A 179 8.39 16.31 -9.79
N GLY A 180 9.63 16.60 -9.39
CA GLY A 180 10.82 15.98 -9.98
C GLY A 180 10.79 14.46 -9.84
N LEU A 181 10.49 13.95 -8.64
CA LEU A 181 10.33 12.52 -8.38
C LEU A 181 9.22 11.89 -9.27
N ALA A 182 8.07 12.54 -9.37
CA ALA A 182 6.94 12.05 -10.16
C ALA A 182 7.24 12.01 -11.65
N VAL A 183 7.91 13.03 -12.18
CA VAL A 183 8.34 13.06 -13.58
C VAL A 183 9.35 11.97 -13.88
N VAL A 184 10.37 11.80 -13.01
CA VAL A 184 11.37 10.73 -13.17
C VAL A 184 10.71 9.35 -13.12
N ALA A 185 9.81 9.10 -12.17
CA ALA A 185 9.09 7.84 -12.07
C ALA A 185 8.22 7.55 -13.30
N ALA A 186 7.50 8.58 -13.79
CA ALA A 186 6.68 8.46 -15.00
C ALA A 186 7.53 8.15 -16.24
N LEU A 187 8.62 8.90 -16.45
CA LEU A 187 9.53 8.68 -17.59
C LEU A 187 10.17 7.30 -17.54
N ALA A 188 10.58 6.84 -16.35
CA ALA A 188 11.15 5.51 -16.15
C ALA A 188 10.16 4.40 -16.54
N VAL A 189 8.91 4.48 -16.07
CA VAL A 189 7.86 3.50 -16.42
C VAL A 189 7.53 3.56 -17.92
N LEU A 190 7.32 4.74 -18.47
CA LEU A 190 6.99 4.91 -19.88
C LEU A 190 8.13 4.41 -20.79
N GLY A 191 9.38 4.68 -20.42
CA GLY A 191 10.56 4.16 -21.13
C GLY A 191 10.63 2.62 -21.06
N MET A 192 10.44 2.04 -19.87
CA MET A 192 10.48 0.59 -19.72
C MET A 192 9.31 -0.12 -20.40
N LEU A 193 8.11 0.46 -20.42
CA LEU A 193 6.95 -0.10 -21.12
C LEU A 193 7.15 -0.17 -22.65
N ARG A 194 8.00 0.67 -23.22
CA ARG A 194 8.31 0.64 -24.66
C ARG A 194 9.21 -0.53 -25.06
N VAL A 195 10.07 -0.98 -24.14
CA VAL A 195 11.08 -2.01 -24.42
C VAL A 195 10.76 -3.36 -23.79
N ALA A 196 9.91 -3.40 -22.78
CA ALA A 196 9.54 -4.62 -22.08
C ALA A 196 8.43 -5.37 -22.82
N THR A 197 8.64 -6.65 -23.06
CA THR A 197 7.61 -7.55 -23.61
C THR A 197 6.84 -8.18 -22.48
N LEU A 198 5.54 -7.94 -22.41
CA LEU A 198 4.64 -8.52 -21.43
C LEU A 198 3.91 -9.72 -22.04
N ALA A 199 3.82 -10.81 -21.30
CA ALA A 199 3.07 -11.98 -21.73
C ALA A 199 1.61 -11.61 -22.03
N PRO A 200 1.01 -12.16 -23.11
CA PRO A 200 -0.39 -11.92 -23.39
C PRO A 200 -1.27 -12.51 -22.27
N VAL A 201 -2.40 -11.87 -22.02
CA VAL A 201 -3.44 -12.43 -21.15
C VAL A 201 -4.22 -13.44 -21.98
N GLY A 202 -4.50 -14.61 -21.42
CA GLY A 202 -5.41 -15.61 -22.00
C GLY A 202 -6.82 -15.02 -22.25
N ALA A 203 -7.79 -15.86 -22.64
CA ALA A 203 -9.14 -15.43 -22.97
C ALA A 203 -9.71 -14.47 -21.91
N ARG A 204 -10.17 -13.30 -22.38
CA ARG A 204 -10.76 -12.27 -21.50
C ARG A 204 -12.03 -12.79 -20.84
N ASP A 205 -12.12 -12.63 -19.54
CA ASP A 205 -13.34 -12.96 -18.82
C ASP A 205 -14.41 -11.91 -19.10
N SER A 206 -15.45 -12.32 -19.83
CA SER A 206 -16.58 -11.43 -20.21
C SER A 206 -17.62 -11.27 -19.07
N HIS A 207 -17.50 -12.03 -17.98
CA HIS A 207 -18.54 -12.21 -16.97
C HIS A 207 -18.62 -11.08 -15.90
N GLY A 208 -18.02 -9.93 -16.12
CA GLY A 208 -18.15 -8.76 -15.22
C GLY A 208 -17.54 -9.02 -13.83
N LEU A 209 -18.26 -8.67 -12.75
CA LEU A 209 -17.85 -8.86 -11.35
C LEU A 209 -18.57 -10.02 -10.66
N ALA A 210 -19.45 -10.74 -11.36
CA ALA A 210 -20.28 -11.78 -10.75
C ALA A 210 -19.46 -12.93 -10.13
N TRP A 211 -18.28 -13.22 -10.68
CA TRP A 211 -17.38 -14.26 -10.18
C TRP A 211 -16.92 -13.99 -8.74
N LEU A 212 -16.80 -12.73 -8.32
CA LEU A 212 -16.38 -12.36 -6.97
C LEU A 212 -17.24 -13.00 -5.87
N ARG A 213 -18.52 -13.22 -6.14
CA ARG A 213 -19.47 -13.83 -5.18
C ARG A 213 -19.11 -15.29 -4.85
N HIS A 214 -18.39 -15.95 -5.74
CA HIS A 214 -18.05 -17.36 -5.62
C HIS A 214 -16.60 -17.61 -5.19
N GLU A 215 -15.89 -16.56 -4.74
CA GLU A 215 -14.47 -16.59 -4.34
C GLU A 215 -14.29 -16.41 -2.82
N PRO A 216 -14.59 -17.42 -2.00
CA PRO A 216 -14.53 -17.28 -0.55
C PRO A 216 -13.12 -17.01 -0.02
N LEU A 217 -12.07 -17.50 -0.71
CA LEU A 217 -10.70 -17.22 -0.34
C LEU A 217 -10.39 -15.71 -0.47
N LEU A 218 -10.81 -15.09 -1.57
CA LEU A 218 -10.60 -13.67 -1.81
C LEU A 218 -11.25 -12.80 -0.72
N TRP A 219 -12.47 -13.14 -0.30
CA TRP A 219 -13.18 -12.41 0.76
C TRP A 219 -12.53 -12.59 2.14
N ARG A 220 -12.00 -13.77 2.45
CA ARG A 220 -11.24 -14.01 3.68
C ARG A 220 -9.94 -13.21 3.70
N LEU A 221 -9.21 -13.19 2.58
CA LEU A 221 -8.00 -12.37 2.43
C LEU A 221 -8.33 -10.87 2.50
N ALA A 222 -9.42 -10.43 1.89
CA ALA A 222 -9.90 -9.05 1.98
C ALA A 222 -10.22 -8.65 3.43
N GLY A 223 -10.91 -9.52 4.19
CA GLY A 223 -11.17 -9.30 5.60
C GLY A 223 -9.89 -9.26 6.45
N LEU A 224 -8.90 -10.08 6.13
CA LEU A 224 -7.59 -10.05 6.79
C LEU A 224 -6.85 -8.73 6.52
N LEU A 225 -6.89 -8.23 5.27
CA LEU A 225 -6.28 -6.94 4.94
C LEU A 225 -7.07 -5.77 5.55
N LEU A 226 -8.41 -5.85 5.64
CA LEU A 226 -9.21 -4.87 6.36
C LEU A 226 -8.71 -4.73 7.80
N VAL A 227 -8.51 -5.83 8.50
CA VAL A 227 -8.01 -5.81 9.88
C VAL A 227 -6.54 -5.39 9.92
N GLY A 228 -5.66 -6.01 9.13
CA GLY A 228 -4.20 -5.79 9.20
C GLY A 228 -3.79 -4.37 8.82
N VAL A 229 -4.28 -3.85 7.69
CA VAL A 229 -4.03 -2.46 7.27
C VAL A 229 -4.71 -1.49 8.22
N GLY A 230 -5.90 -1.84 8.71
CA GLY A 230 -6.61 -1.06 9.72
C GLY A 230 -5.81 -0.90 11.00
N VAL A 231 -5.27 -1.98 11.54
CA VAL A 231 -4.39 -1.95 12.73
C VAL A 231 -3.17 -1.08 12.49
N PHE A 232 -2.50 -1.22 11.33
CA PHE A 232 -1.34 -0.38 11.01
C PHE A 232 -1.71 1.10 10.94
N ASN A 233 -2.83 1.46 10.31
CA ASN A 233 -3.27 2.85 10.21
C ASN A 233 -3.69 3.41 11.57
N ALA A 234 -4.39 2.63 12.40
CA ALA A 234 -4.73 3.06 13.76
C ALA A 234 -3.47 3.28 14.62
N LEU A 235 -2.48 2.39 14.49
CA LEU A 235 -1.17 2.56 15.14
C LEU A 235 -0.49 3.85 14.65
N ALA A 236 -0.37 4.04 13.32
CA ALA A 236 0.29 5.19 12.74
C ALA A 236 -0.38 6.52 13.12
N THR A 237 -1.69 6.51 13.31
CA THR A 237 -2.48 7.71 13.67
C THR A 237 -2.42 8.03 15.15
N TRP A 238 -2.54 7.01 16.01
CA TRP A 238 -2.80 7.21 17.44
C TRP A 238 -1.62 6.88 18.35
N LEU A 239 -0.51 6.33 17.83
CA LEU A 239 0.60 5.92 18.68
C LEU A 239 1.22 7.09 19.45
N ASP A 240 1.38 8.26 18.81
CA ASP A 240 2.02 9.41 19.48
C ASP A 240 1.19 9.94 20.67
N PRO A 241 -0.10 10.26 20.52
CA PRO A 241 -0.93 10.67 21.66
C PRO A 241 -1.10 9.56 22.71
N VAL A 242 -1.15 8.28 22.30
CA VAL A 242 -1.23 7.15 23.23
C VAL A 242 0.06 7.04 24.07
N MET A 243 1.24 7.14 23.44
CA MET A 243 2.53 7.12 24.16
C MET A 243 2.70 8.33 25.06
N ALA A 244 2.28 9.52 24.61
CA ALA A 244 2.28 10.73 25.44
C ALA A 244 1.41 10.57 26.69
N GLY A 245 0.21 9.99 26.56
CA GLY A 245 -0.67 9.68 27.66
C GLY A 245 -0.15 8.58 28.61
N LEU A 246 0.80 7.74 28.16
CA LEU A 246 1.53 6.77 28.97
C LEU A 246 2.77 7.36 29.67
N GLY A 247 3.04 8.65 29.50
CA GLY A 247 4.19 9.32 30.09
C GLY A 247 5.46 9.35 29.20
N HIS A 248 5.32 9.03 27.90
CA HIS A 248 6.41 8.99 26.93
C HIS A 248 6.18 9.93 25.74
N PRO A 249 6.03 11.26 25.94
CA PRO A 249 5.78 12.21 24.87
C PRO A 249 6.92 12.21 23.85
N GLY A 250 6.58 12.37 22.56
CA GLY A 250 7.53 12.43 21.45
C GLY A 250 8.15 11.08 21.04
N SER A 251 7.78 9.97 21.69
CA SER A 251 8.28 8.64 21.31
C SER A 251 7.49 8.00 20.17
N GLY A 252 6.28 8.46 19.86
CA GLY A 252 5.41 7.86 18.86
C GLY A 252 6.00 7.88 17.45
N GLY A 253 6.51 9.01 16.99
CA GLY A 253 7.14 9.15 15.67
C GLY A 253 8.30 8.17 15.44
N PRO A 254 9.32 8.13 16.30
CA PRO A 254 10.39 7.13 16.22
C PRO A 254 9.90 5.67 16.22
N LEU A 255 8.89 5.37 17.03
CA LEU A 255 8.30 4.02 17.09
C LEU A 255 7.58 3.64 15.79
N ILE A 256 6.83 4.56 15.19
CA ILE A 256 6.21 4.36 13.88
C ILE A 256 7.28 4.14 12.80
N ALA A 257 8.36 4.93 12.82
CA ALA A 257 9.46 4.78 11.88
C ALA A 257 10.12 3.39 12.00
N VAL A 258 10.43 2.93 13.22
CA VAL A 258 10.98 1.59 13.48
C VAL A 258 10.02 0.50 12.98
N THR A 259 8.73 0.63 13.27
CA THR A 259 7.69 -0.30 12.83
C THR A 259 7.66 -0.38 11.29
N THR A 260 7.70 0.76 10.62
CA THR A 260 7.61 0.85 9.15
C THR A 260 8.87 0.30 8.50
N VAL A 261 10.07 0.65 8.99
CA VAL A 261 11.35 0.12 8.47
C VAL A 261 11.40 -1.41 8.61
N ALA A 262 11.08 -1.93 9.80
CA ALA A 262 11.00 -3.38 10.00
C ALA A 262 9.96 -4.02 9.09
N GLY A 263 8.82 -3.35 8.88
CA GLY A 263 7.76 -3.79 7.98
C GLY A 263 8.17 -3.83 6.51
N VAL A 264 8.93 -2.85 6.03
CA VAL A 264 9.52 -2.87 4.68
C VAL A 264 10.40 -4.10 4.50
N LEU A 265 11.27 -4.38 5.49
CA LEU A 265 12.13 -5.56 5.46
C LEU A 265 11.30 -6.85 5.48
N GLY A 266 10.28 -6.93 6.31
CA GLY A 266 9.37 -8.07 6.37
C GLY A 266 8.64 -8.31 5.06
N ALA A 267 8.08 -7.26 4.46
CA ALA A 267 7.38 -7.32 3.17
C ALA A 267 8.30 -7.74 2.01
N ALA A 268 9.59 -7.39 2.07
CA ALA A 268 10.57 -7.81 1.08
C ALA A 268 11.05 -9.26 1.26
N LEU A 269 11.24 -9.71 2.50
CA LEU A 269 11.97 -10.95 2.80
C LEU A 269 11.07 -12.16 3.07
N LEU A 270 9.88 -11.96 3.70
CA LEU A 270 9.06 -13.08 4.17
C LEU A 270 8.20 -13.76 3.10
N PRO A 271 7.62 -13.08 2.10
CA PRO A 271 6.67 -13.71 1.17
C PRO A 271 7.29 -14.85 0.35
N GLY A 272 8.53 -14.69 -0.11
CA GLY A 272 9.24 -15.71 -0.88
C GLY A 272 9.35 -17.05 -0.14
N PRO A 273 9.99 -17.11 1.05
CA PRO A 273 10.05 -18.32 1.88
C PRO A 273 8.69 -18.88 2.29
N VAL A 274 7.71 -18.01 2.55
CA VAL A 274 6.34 -18.41 2.92
C VAL A 274 5.66 -19.14 1.76
N ALA A 275 5.70 -18.56 0.57
CA ALA A 275 5.12 -19.16 -0.64
C ALA A 275 5.85 -20.45 -1.05
N ALA A 276 7.19 -20.45 -1.06
CA ALA A 276 8.00 -21.62 -1.41
C ALA A 276 7.72 -22.83 -0.51
N ARG A 277 7.44 -22.60 0.79
CA ARG A 277 7.10 -23.66 1.75
C ARG A 277 5.60 -23.97 1.82
N ARG A 278 4.77 -23.29 1.01
CA ARG A 278 3.30 -23.40 1.07
C ARG A 278 2.75 -23.18 2.48
N ARG A 279 3.22 -22.15 3.17
CA ARG A 279 2.84 -21.83 4.57
C ARG A 279 2.10 -20.51 4.70
N ARG A 280 1.40 -20.05 3.64
CA ARG A 280 0.67 -18.78 3.61
C ARG A 280 -0.36 -18.69 4.74
N ARG A 281 -1.17 -19.75 4.93
CA ARG A 281 -2.14 -19.83 6.03
C ARG A 281 -1.45 -19.74 7.39
N ALA A 282 -0.42 -20.55 7.64
CA ALA A 282 0.30 -20.56 8.91
C ALA A 282 0.93 -19.19 9.21
N PHE A 283 1.47 -18.53 8.19
CA PHE A 283 2.02 -17.18 8.30
C PHE A 283 0.94 -16.16 8.69
N LEU A 284 -0.21 -16.12 7.99
CA LEU A 284 -1.28 -15.18 8.29
C LEU A 284 -1.91 -15.42 9.67
N VAL A 285 -2.05 -16.67 10.11
CA VAL A 285 -2.46 -17.01 11.50
C VAL A 285 -1.42 -16.50 12.49
N GLY A 286 -0.14 -16.74 12.24
CA GLY A 286 0.94 -16.23 13.09
C GLY A 286 0.99 -14.71 13.15
N ALA A 287 0.75 -14.04 12.03
CA ALA A 287 0.73 -12.57 11.94
C ALA A 287 -0.41 -11.97 12.78
N THR A 288 -1.62 -12.53 12.70
CA THR A 288 -2.75 -12.07 13.52
C THR A 288 -2.54 -12.37 15.02
N ALA A 289 -1.98 -13.53 15.36
CA ALA A 289 -1.64 -13.86 16.73
C ALA A 289 -0.54 -12.91 17.28
N CYS A 290 0.51 -12.66 16.50
CA CYS A 290 1.56 -11.71 16.83
C CYS A 290 0.98 -10.31 17.08
N THR A 291 0.07 -9.83 16.23
CA THR A 291 -0.59 -8.54 16.39
C THR A 291 -1.34 -8.44 17.71
N ALA A 292 -2.20 -9.41 18.02
CA ALA A 292 -2.95 -9.43 19.27
C ALA A 292 -2.01 -9.49 20.50
N THR A 293 -0.97 -10.31 20.44
CA THR A 293 0.02 -10.48 21.52
C THR A 293 0.81 -9.19 21.75
N VAL A 294 1.32 -8.55 20.68
CA VAL A 294 2.09 -7.30 20.81
C VAL A 294 1.26 -6.20 21.45
N PHE A 295 0.03 -5.98 21.01
CA PHE A 295 -0.82 -4.95 21.61
C PHE A 295 -1.22 -5.30 23.04
N ALA A 296 -1.48 -6.57 23.38
CA ALA A 296 -1.73 -6.99 24.75
C ALA A 296 -0.51 -6.74 25.65
N LEU A 297 0.70 -6.98 25.16
CA LEU A 297 1.94 -6.70 25.91
C LEU A 297 2.17 -5.19 26.08
N LEU A 298 1.87 -4.36 25.07
CA LEU A 298 2.01 -2.91 25.14
C LEU A 298 1.09 -2.27 26.20
N VAL A 299 -0.05 -2.90 26.54
CA VAL A 299 -0.92 -2.43 27.63
C VAL A 299 -0.18 -2.40 28.97
N VAL A 300 0.71 -3.36 29.20
CA VAL A 300 1.44 -3.54 30.48
C VAL A 300 2.90 -3.12 30.42
N ALA A 301 3.57 -3.29 29.27
CA ALA A 301 5.00 -3.04 29.07
C ALA A 301 5.20 -2.01 27.96
N ASN A 302 5.07 -0.72 28.32
CA ASN A 302 5.05 0.39 27.34
C ASN A 302 6.29 1.29 27.39
N ALA A 303 7.35 0.91 28.12
CA ALA A 303 8.61 1.65 28.05
C ALA A 303 9.10 1.77 26.59
N PRO A 304 9.59 2.93 26.13
CA PRO A 304 9.86 3.18 24.70
C PRO A 304 10.78 2.15 24.03
N VAL A 305 11.78 1.64 24.74
CA VAL A 305 12.67 0.59 24.21
C VAL A 305 11.93 -0.74 24.01
N VAL A 306 11.11 -1.14 25.00
CA VAL A 306 10.30 -2.36 24.90
C VAL A 306 9.26 -2.22 23.80
N ALA A 307 8.56 -1.09 23.75
CA ALA A 307 7.61 -0.77 22.69
C ALA A 307 8.29 -0.81 21.31
N GLY A 308 9.51 -0.27 21.18
CA GLY A 308 10.29 -0.31 19.95
C GLY A 308 10.57 -1.74 19.46
N VAL A 309 10.99 -2.62 20.34
CA VAL A 309 11.24 -4.04 19.99
C VAL A 309 9.93 -4.74 19.59
N LEU A 310 8.87 -4.57 20.38
CA LEU A 310 7.57 -5.18 20.11
C LEU A 310 7.00 -4.71 18.78
N LEU A 311 7.06 -3.41 18.52
CA LEU A 311 6.56 -2.79 17.28
C LEU A 311 7.45 -3.10 16.07
N ALA A 312 8.76 -3.29 16.24
CA ALA A 312 9.63 -3.78 15.17
C ALA A 312 9.22 -5.21 14.76
N VAL A 313 8.99 -6.11 15.72
CA VAL A 313 8.50 -7.47 15.44
C VAL A 313 7.13 -7.42 14.77
N LEU A 314 6.21 -6.60 15.27
CA LEU A 314 4.89 -6.41 14.69
C LEU A 314 5.01 -5.92 13.24
N GLY A 315 5.76 -4.85 12.99
CA GLY A 315 5.92 -4.29 11.65
C GLY A 315 6.47 -5.32 10.67
N PHE A 316 7.55 -6.02 11.06
CA PHE A 316 8.18 -7.05 10.25
C PHE A 316 7.21 -8.16 9.80
N VAL A 317 6.29 -8.56 10.66
CA VAL A 317 5.33 -9.62 10.35
C VAL A 317 4.07 -9.06 9.70
N LEU A 318 3.50 -7.97 10.23
CA LEU A 318 2.21 -7.44 9.80
C LEU A 318 2.24 -6.92 8.37
N LEU A 319 3.27 -6.12 8.00
CA LEU A 319 3.35 -5.52 6.68
C LEU A 319 3.64 -6.56 5.59
N ALA A 320 4.28 -7.67 5.93
CA ALA A 320 4.45 -8.81 5.03
C ALA A 320 3.12 -9.53 4.70
N GLY A 321 2.08 -9.33 5.49
CA GLY A 321 0.74 -9.86 5.21
C GLY A 321 0.15 -9.38 3.89
N LEU A 322 0.43 -8.13 3.48
CA LEU A 322 -0.05 -7.58 2.21
C LEU A 322 0.50 -8.36 1.00
N PRO A 323 1.82 -8.46 0.78
CA PRO A 323 2.33 -9.20 -0.38
C PRO A 323 1.99 -10.69 -0.35
N VAL A 324 1.90 -11.32 0.83
CA VAL A 324 1.46 -12.72 0.96
C VAL A 324 0.00 -12.88 0.52
N ALA A 325 -0.90 -11.99 0.92
CA ALA A 325 -2.31 -12.03 0.52
C ALA A 325 -2.47 -11.74 -0.98
N LEU A 326 -1.72 -10.79 -1.54
CA LEU A 326 -1.74 -10.46 -2.96
C LEU A 326 -1.24 -11.62 -3.82
N GLU A 327 -0.14 -12.24 -3.42
CA GLU A 327 0.43 -13.39 -4.12
C GLU A 327 -0.50 -14.61 -4.07
N TRP A 328 -1.08 -14.91 -2.90
CA TRP A 328 -2.04 -16.01 -2.79
C TRP A 328 -3.29 -15.76 -3.60
N SER A 329 -3.79 -14.53 -3.61
CA SER A 329 -4.92 -14.12 -4.44
C SER A 329 -4.63 -14.29 -5.93
N GLU A 330 -3.46 -13.84 -6.42
CA GLU A 330 -3.05 -13.97 -7.83
C GLU A 330 -2.94 -15.45 -8.24
N ALA A 331 -2.27 -16.25 -7.41
CA ALA A 331 -2.14 -17.69 -7.65
C ALA A 331 -3.49 -18.40 -7.73
N HIS A 332 -4.50 -17.93 -6.97
CA HIS A 332 -5.83 -18.54 -6.93
C HIS A 332 -6.72 -18.12 -8.10
N VAL A 333 -6.81 -16.81 -8.40
CA VAL A 333 -7.73 -16.32 -9.44
C VAL A 333 -7.13 -16.29 -10.84
N GLY A 334 -5.81 -16.41 -10.94
CA GLY A 334 -5.06 -16.35 -12.20
C GLY A 334 -4.90 -14.92 -12.75
N VAL A 335 -4.04 -14.81 -13.78
CA VAL A 335 -3.59 -13.53 -14.35
C VAL A 335 -4.74 -12.67 -14.89
N ALA A 336 -5.77 -13.31 -15.48
CA ALA A 336 -6.89 -12.59 -16.12
C ALA A 336 -7.78 -11.79 -15.14
N ARG A 337 -7.74 -12.12 -13.84
CA ARG A 337 -8.56 -11.51 -12.78
C ARG A 337 -7.72 -10.88 -11.67
N SER A 338 -6.40 -10.92 -11.78
CA SER A 338 -5.48 -10.52 -10.71
C SER A 338 -5.56 -9.04 -10.37
N GLY A 339 -5.78 -8.16 -11.33
CA GLY A 339 -5.98 -6.73 -11.10
C GLY A 339 -7.26 -6.43 -10.31
N THR A 340 -8.38 -7.05 -10.68
CA THR A 340 -9.65 -6.93 -9.95
C THR A 340 -9.53 -7.52 -8.54
N ALA A 341 -8.88 -8.67 -8.38
CA ALA A 341 -8.66 -9.27 -7.06
C ALA A 341 -7.80 -8.38 -6.17
N THR A 342 -6.69 -7.84 -6.70
CA THR A 342 -5.86 -6.85 -6.00
C THR A 342 -6.66 -5.63 -5.60
N ALA A 343 -7.54 -5.14 -6.48
CA ALA A 343 -8.42 -4.01 -6.17
C ALA A 343 -9.34 -4.28 -4.98
N VAL A 344 -9.95 -5.47 -4.90
CA VAL A 344 -10.79 -5.89 -3.75
C VAL A 344 -9.97 -5.89 -2.46
N LEU A 345 -8.76 -6.46 -2.51
CA LEU A 345 -7.89 -6.56 -1.33
C LEU A 345 -7.44 -5.20 -0.83
N LEU A 346 -7.00 -4.32 -1.72
CA LEU A 346 -6.55 -2.97 -1.37
C LEU A 346 -7.72 -2.06 -0.93
N LEU A 347 -8.89 -2.22 -1.56
CA LEU A 347 -10.12 -1.54 -1.14
C LEU A 347 -10.48 -1.91 0.30
N ALA A 348 -10.47 -3.21 0.62
CA ALA A 348 -10.74 -3.69 1.97
C ALA A 348 -9.71 -3.14 2.97
N GLY A 349 -8.42 -3.12 2.61
CA GLY A 349 -7.36 -2.52 3.44
C GLY A 349 -7.59 -1.04 3.73
N ASN A 350 -7.89 -0.24 2.70
CA ASN A 350 -8.17 1.19 2.86
C ASN A 350 -9.42 1.43 3.72
N LEU A 351 -10.50 0.66 3.49
CA LEU A 351 -11.71 0.73 4.32
C LEU A 351 -11.39 0.40 5.78
N GLY A 352 -10.62 -0.66 6.01
CA GLY A 352 -10.16 -1.05 7.34
C GLY A 352 -9.35 0.06 8.02
N GLY A 353 -8.51 0.76 7.25
CA GLY A 353 -7.75 1.93 7.73
C GLY A 353 -8.67 2.99 8.34
N VAL A 354 -9.71 3.37 7.61
CA VAL A 354 -10.70 4.34 8.09
C VAL A 354 -11.47 3.81 9.31
N LEU A 355 -11.98 2.58 9.22
CA LEU A 355 -12.82 2.00 10.28
C LEU A 355 -12.07 1.84 11.60
N LEU A 356 -10.82 1.36 11.60
CA LEU A 356 -10.09 1.15 12.83
C LEU A 356 -9.57 2.46 13.44
N VAL A 357 -9.18 3.43 12.62
CA VAL A 357 -8.84 4.77 13.12
C VAL A 357 -10.02 5.39 13.87
N LEU A 358 -11.23 5.34 13.29
CA LEU A 358 -12.46 5.85 13.93
C LEU A 358 -12.85 5.02 15.15
N LEU A 359 -12.68 3.70 15.11
CA LEU A 359 -12.99 2.82 16.25
C LEU A 359 -12.11 3.12 17.48
N VAL A 360 -10.84 3.43 17.28
CA VAL A 360 -9.89 3.71 18.37
C VAL A 360 -10.02 5.15 18.90
N GLN A 361 -10.44 6.08 18.06
CA GLN A 361 -10.51 7.52 18.36
C GLN A 361 -11.14 7.87 19.72
N PRO A 362 -12.30 7.32 20.12
CA PRO A 362 -12.93 7.66 21.41
C PRO A 362 -12.13 7.25 22.64
N PHE A 363 -11.20 6.34 22.48
CA PHE A 363 -10.41 5.74 23.56
C PHE A 363 -8.99 6.32 23.70
N VAL A 364 -8.58 7.22 22.82
CA VAL A 364 -7.22 7.80 22.80
C VAL A 364 -6.89 8.52 24.11
N GLY A 365 -7.91 9.15 24.76
CA GLY A 365 -7.76 9.77 26.08
C GLY A 365 -7.51 8.77 27.25
N VAL A 366 -7.69 7.45 27.01
CA VAL A 366 -7.39 6.40 27.97
C VAL A 366 -6.44 5.39 27.29
N PRO A 367 -5.11 5.67 27.27
CA PRO A 367 -4.13 5.02 26.40
C PRO A 367 -4.14 3.49 26.44
N ARG A 368 -4.25 2.90 27.66
CA ARG A 368 -4.30 1.44 27.83
C ARG A 368 -5.56 0.84 27.20
N VAL A 369 -6.68 1.55 27.24
CA VAL A 369 -7.94 1.11 26.60
C VAL A 369 -7.78 1.19 25.08
N ALA A 370 -7.20 2.25 24.54
CA ALA A 370 -6.92 2.35 23.12
C ALA A 370 -6.07 1.16 22.60
N LEU A 371 -4.99 0.81 23.31
CA LEU A 371 -4.18 -0.38 22.96
C LEU A 371 -4.97 -1.69 23.06
N ALA A 372 -5.80 -1.83 24.09
CA ALA A 372 -6.65 -3.01 24.25
C ALA A 372 -7.71 -3.12 23.14
N VAL A 373 -8.30 -2.00 22.70
CA VAL A 373 -9.25 -1.95 21.56
C VAL A 373 -8.55 -2.42 20.29
N ILE A 374 -7.33 -1.99 20.02
CA ILE A 374 -6.56 -2.47 18.84
C ILE A 374 -6.27 -3.97 18.95
N ALA A 375 -5.89 -4.45 20.15
CA ALA A 375 -5.70 -5.89 20.38
C ALA A 375 -6.96 -6.71 20.10
N LEU A 376 -8.11 -6.25 20.60
CA LEU A 376 -9.41 -6.88 20.37
C LEU A 376 -9.85 -6.82 18.91
N ALA A 377 -9.57 -5.70 18.22
CA ALA A 377 -9.86 -5.54 16.80
C ALA A 377 -9.06 -6.51 15.90
N ALA A 378 -7.94 -7.07 16.39
CA ALA A 378 -7.20 -8.11 15.68
C ALA A 378 -7.88 -9.50 15.76
N LEU A 379 -8.77 -9.76 16.71
CA LEU A 379 -9.40 -11.09 16.90
C LEU A 379 -10.26 -11.55 15.72
N PRO A 380 -11.11 -10.71 15.08
CA PRO A 380 -11.79 -11.09 13.85
C PRO A 380 -10.81 -11.53 12.75
N GLY A 381 -9.65 -10.87 12.66
CA GLY A 381 -8.57 -11.28 11.76
C GLY A 381 -8.05 -12.69 12.07
N ALA A 382 -7.88 -13.03 13.35
CA ALA A 382 -7.47 -14.37 13.75
C ALA A 382 -8.52 -15.43 13.36
N ALA A 383 -9.80 -15.15 13.57
CA ALA A 383 -10.89 -16.05 13.17
C ALA A 383 -10.91 -16.26 11.64
N LEU A 384 -10.73 -15.18 10.86
CA LEU A 384 -10.62 -15.26 9.40
C LEU A 384 -9.40 -16.05 8.97
N ALA A 385 -8.22 -15.83 9.58
CA ALA A 385 -7.00 -16.57 9.28
C ALA A 385 -7.15 -18.07 9.55
N LEU A 386 -7.79 -18.44 10.65
CA LEU A 386 -8.09 -19.84 11.00
C LEU A 386 -9.05 -20.49 10.01
N SER A 387 -9.96 -19.72 9.40
CA SER A 387 -10.92 -20.19 8.39
C SER A 387 -10.32 -20.40 6.99
N LEU A 388 -9.07 -19.95 6.75
CA LEU A 388 -8.37 -20.17 5.49
C LEU A 388 -8.16 -21.66 5.20
N PRO A 389 -8.14 -22.09 3.92
CA PRO A 389 -7.98 -23.48 3.55
C PRO A 389 -6.64 -24.03 4.07
N ARG A 390 -6.67 -25.27 4.60
CA ARG A 390 -5.48 -25.96 5.15
C ARG A 390 -4.57 -26.49 4.05
N ARG A 391 -5.15 -26.90 2.92
CA ARG A 391 -4.41 -27.33 1.73
C ARG A 391 -4.31 -26.14 0.80
N GLU A 392 -3.10 -25.68 0.56
CA GLU A 392 -2.82 -24.70 -0.48
C GLU A 392 -2.78 -25.49 -1.79
N GLU A 393 -3.73 -25.23 -2.69
CA GLU A 393 -3.77 -25.86 -4.00
C GLU A 393 -2.47 -25.58 -4.75
N ALA A 394 -1.98 -26.57 -5.49
CA ALA A 394 -0.81 -26.39 -6.35
C ALA A 394 -1.23 -25.45 -7.49
N ALA A 395 -0.61 -24.25 -7.52
CA ALA A 395 -0.73 -23.34 -8.62
C ALA A 395 0.11 -23.81 -9.81
#